data_db25677a18d71d3999a30aa6b8968446
#
_entry.id   db25677a18d71d3999a30aa6b8968446
#
_cell.length_a   1.000
_cell.length_b   1.000
_cell.length_c   1.000
_cell.angle_alpha   90.00
_cell.angle_beta   90.00
_cell.angle_gamma   90.00
#
_symmetry.space_group_name_H-M   'P 1'
#
loop_
_entity.id
_entity.type
_entity.pdbx_description
1 polymer ?
#
loop_
_entity_poly.entity_id
_entity_poly.type
_entity_poly.pdbx_seq_one_letter_code
_entity_poly.pdbx_strand_id
1 'polypeptide(L)'
;FNAFFQKKKSIKSSQTQTINPRYDSAMSEQHLLHEVAGNVAIIRINRPKVLNALSLPLMMDLATLMEQYDRDDNIHVILLSGSERAWAAGADIGDMATASSDEMRKRNQFAIWEQIKAIKKPIIAAVSGFALGGGCELMMHCDIIIASENALFGQPEINLGIIPGAGGTQRFTRAVGKATAMDVVLSGRFLSAKEALSFGLIS
;
A
#
# COMPACT_ATOMS: atom_id res chain seq x y z
N PHE A 1 19.29 0.07 0.78
CA PHE A 1 18.09 -0.70 0.37
C PHE A 1 18.45 -2.16 0.11
N ASN A 2 19.46 -2.46 -0.71
CA ASN A 2 19.98 -3.82 -0.91
C ASN A 2 20.42 -4.49 0.40
N ALA A 3 20.93 -3.75 1.39
CA ALA A 3 21.33 -4.27 2.68
C ALA A 3 20.15 -4.80 3.53
N PHE A 4 18.96 -4.23 3.38
CA PHE A 4 17.76 -4.69 4.07
C PHE A 4 17.26 -6.03 3.52
N PHE A 5 17.29 -6.22 2.19
CA PHE A 5 16.92 -7.48 1.53
C PHE A 5 18.04 -8.54 1.62
N GLN A 6 19.32 -8.15 1.57
CA GLN A 6 20.46 -9.07 1.72
C GLN A 6 20.59 -9.62 3.15
N LYS A 7 20.25 -8.84 4.18
CA LYS A 7 20.30 -9.29 5.58
C LYS A 7 19.37 -10.46 5.89
N LYS A 8 18.34 -10.72 5.07
CA LYS A 8 17.48 -11.91 5.17
C LYS A 8 18.18 -13.25 4.88
N LYS A 9 19.31 -13.26 4.19
CA LYS A 9 20.09 -14.51 3.94
C LYS A 9 20.94 -14.92 5.13
N SER A 10 21.27 -14.03 6.08
CA SER A 10 22.11 -14.33 7.24
C SER A 10 21.34 -14.51 8.56
N ILE A 11 20.03 -14.24 8.61
CA ILE A 11 19.19 -14.40 9.81
C ILE A 11 18.52 -15.79 9.87
N LYS A 12 19.15 -16.81 9.29
CA LYS A 12 18.62 -18.18 9.35
C LYS A 12 19.04 -18.97 10.60
N SER A 13 19.63 -18.35 11.61
CA SER A 13 19.93 -19.07 12.86
C SER A 13 20.07 -18.10 14.04
N SER A 14 19.00 -17.56 14.56
CA SER A 14 18.77 -17.33 15.99
C SER A 14 17.53 -16.46 16.19
N GLN A 15 16.59 -17.00 16.94
CA GLN A 15 15.36 -16.37 17.41
C GLN A 15 14.27 -16.18 16.34
N THR A 16 13.53 -17.26 16.08
CA THR A 16 12.11 -17.20 15.75
C THR A 16 11.42 -16.51 16.91
N GLN A 17 11.29 -15.19 16.88
CA GLN A 17 10.44 -14.50 17.83
C GLN A 17 9.00 -14.90 17.52
N THR A 18 8.40 -15.50 18.49
CA THR A 18 7.01 -15.94 18.59
C THR A 18 6.09 -14.85 18.06
N ILE A 19 5.31 -15.17 17.04
CA ILE A 19 4.13 -14.43 16.61
C ILE A 19 3.32 -14.12 17.87
N ASN A 20 3.10 -12.86 18.16
CA ASN A 20 2.38 -12.47 19.37
C ASN A 20 0.91 -12.87 19.19
N PRO A 21 0.36 -13.82 20.01
CA PRO A 21 -0.99 -14.34 19.82
C PRO A 21 -2.11 -13.29 19.95
N ARG A 22 -1.79 -12.07 20.33
CA ARG A 22 -2.75 -10.95 20.40
C ARG A 22 -3.26 -10.48 19.03
N TYR A 23 -2.57 -10.83 17.95
CA TYR A 23 -2.89 -10.36 16.59
C TYR A 23 -3.42 -11.46 15.66
N ASP A 24 -3.52 -12.69 16.18
CA ASP A 24 -3.85 -13.89 15.38
C ASP A 24 -5.32 -14.27 15.53
N SER A 25 -6.26 -13.37 15.23
CA SER A 25 -7.67 -13.73 15.12
C SER A 25 -8.06 -13.97 13.66
N ALA A 26 -8.12 -15.25 13.27
CA ALA A 26 -8.88 -15.79 12.13
C ALA A 26 -8.77 -15.02 10.80
N MET A 27 -7.56 -14.81 10.27
CA MET A 27 -7.37 -14.33 8.91
C MET A 27 -7.45 -15.50 7.93
N SER A 28 -8.54 -15.57 7.17
CA SER A 28 -8.69 -16.50 6.07
C SER A 28 -7.66 -16.18 4.99
N GLU A 29 -6.84 -17.17 4.56
CA GLU A 29 -5.71 -17.04 3.65
C GLU A 29 -4.87 -15.79 3.94
N GLN A 30 -3.63 -15.94 4.43
CA GLN A 30 -2.76 -14.85 4.90
C GLN A 30 -2.47 -13.82 3.79
N HIS A 31 -3.43 -12.96 3.48
CA HIS A 31 -3.25 -11.84 2.53
C HIS A 31 -2.31 -10.76 3.07
N LEU A 32 -2.11 -10.74 4.39
CA LEU A 32 -1.15 -9.91 5.08
C LEU A 32 -0.19 -10.77 5.88
N LEU A 33 1.09 -10.45 5.81
CA LEU A 33 2.11 -10.95 6.73
C LEU A 33 2.52 -9.81 7.63
N HIS A 34 2.71 -10.06 8.91
CA HIS A 34 3.15 -9.03 9.83
C HIS A 34 4.11 -9.56 10.88
N GLU A 35 4.98 -8.70 11.37
CA GLU A 35 5.93 -8.98 12.46
C GLU A 35 6.24 -7.68 13.21
N VAL A 36 6.76 -7.80 14.41
CA VAL A 36 7.24 -6.65 15.19
C VAL A 36 8.75 -6.79 15.39
N ALA A 37 9.49 -5.75 15.05
CA ALA A 37 10.93 -5.66 15.23
C ALA A 37 11.26 -4.44 16.12
N GLY A 38 11.55 -4.68 17.40
CA GLY A 38 11.67 -3.60 18.38
C GLY A 38 10.34 -2.83 18.50
N ASN A 39 10.36 -1.55 18.20
CA ASN A 39 9.18 -0.67 18.24
C ASN A 39 8.57 -0.42 16.85
N VAL A 40 8.93 -1.22 15.85
CA VAL A 40 8.44 -1.11 14.48
C VAL A 40 7.50 -2.27 14.16
N ALA A 41 6.26 -1.97 13.79
CA ALA A 41 5.34 -2.92 13.19
C ALA A 41 5.62 -3.01 11.69
N ILE A 42 5.92 -4.20 11.18
CA ILE A 42 6.16 -4.46 9.76
C ILE A 42 4.97 -5.20 9.21
N ILE A 43 4.28 -4.60 8.24
CA ILE A 43 3.15 -5.21 7.54
C ILE A 43 3.53 -5.41 6.08
N ARG A 44 3.23 -6.59 5.53
CA ARG A 44 3.47 -6.90 4.13
C ARG A 44 2.21 -7.39 3.46
N ILE A 45 1.84 -6.75 2.36
CA ILE A 45 0.78 -7.24 1.47
C ILE A 45 1.29 -8.51 0.77
N ASN A 46 0.52 -9.59 0.84
CA ASN A 46 0.91 -10.92 0.38
C ASN A 46 -0.14 -11.58 -0.51
N ARG A 47 -0.40 -10.97 -1.68
CA ARG A 47 -1.22 -11.54 -2.76
C ARG A 47 -0.42 -11.56 -4.07
N PRO A 48 0.74 -12.26 -4.14
CA PRO A 48 1.67 -12.15 -5.28
C PRO A 48 1.08 -12.64 -6.61
N LYS A 49 0.12 -13.57 -6.59
CA LYS A 49 -0.55 -14.11 -7.79
C LYS A 49 -1.34 -13.03 -8.56
N VAL A 50 -1.83 -12.03 -7.85
CA VAL A 50 -2.61 -10.90 -8.40
C VAL A 50 -1.88 -9.56 -8.23
N LEU A 51 -0.55 -9.59 -8.17
CA LEU A 51 0.30 -8.39 -8.00
C LEU A 51 -0.14 -7.49 -6.82
N ASN A 52 -0.54 -8.12 -5.71
CA ASN A 52 -1.01 -7.43 -4.52
C ASN A 52 -2.23 -6.50 -4.75
N ALA A 53 -3.13 -6.86 -5.67
CA ALA A 53 -4.37 -6.14 -5.88
C ALA A 53 -5.16 -5.99 -4.57
N LEU A 54 -5.67 -4.79 -4.34
CA LEU A 54 -6.36 -4.38 -3.12
C LEU A 54 -7.82 -4.79 -3.18
N SER A 55 -8.15 -5.98 -2.66
CA SER A 55 -9.54 -6.41 -2.47
C SER A 55 -10.14 -5.79 -1.21
N LEU A 56 -11.46 -5.73 -1.13
CA LEU A 56 -12.16 -5.19 0.03
C LEU A 56 -11.78 -5.94 1.33
N PRO A 57 -11.76 -7.29 1.38
CA PRO A 57 -11.32 -8.01 2.58
C PRO A 57 -9.89 -7.65 3.00
N LEU A 58 -8.93 -7.61 2.05
CA LEU A 58 -7.56 -7.21 2.34
C LEU A 58 -7.48 -5.82 2.98
N MET A 59 -8.22 -4.86 2.44
CA MET A 59 -8.21 -3.48 2.94
C MET A 59 -8.84 -3.39 4.33
N MET A 60 -9.88 -4.18 4.63
CA MET A 60 -10.47 -4.28 5.97
C MET A 60 -9.47 -4.85 6.98
N ASP A 61 -8.80 -5.94 6.63
CA ASP A 61 -7.78 -6.58 7.47
C ASP A 61 -6.61 -5.62 7.71
N LEU A 62 -6.16 -4.92 6.66
CA LEU A 62 -5.09 -3.94 6.75
C LEU A 62 -5.45 -2.79 7.71
N ALA A 63 -6.62 -2.19 7.56
CA ALA A 63 -7.08 -1.10 8.42
C ALA A 63 -7.17 -1.56 9.88
N THR A 64 -7.77 -2.74 10.12
CA THR A 64 -7.90 -3.32 11.46
C THR A 64 -6.53 -3.56 12.11
N LEU A 65 -5.59 -4.15 11.37
CA LEU A 65 -4.23 -4.43 11.86
C LEU A 65 -3.46 -3.14 12.15
N MET A 66 -3.58 -2.14 11.27
CA MET A 66 -2.94 -0.83 11.48
C MET A 66 -3.52 -0.13 12.71
N GLU A 67 -4.84 -0.15 12.92
CA GLU A 67 -5.46 0.39 14.14
C GLU A 67 -4.98 -0.31 15.42
N GLN A 68 -4.80 -1.64 15.38
CA GLN A 68 -4.25 -2.39 16.53
C GLN A 68 -2.85 -1.88 16.87
N TYR A 69 -1.99 -1.72 15.86
CA TYR A 69 -0.64 -1.20 16.07
C TYR A 69 -0.63 0.28 16.47
N ASP A 70 -1.58 1.08 15.98
CA ASP A 70 -1.70 2.49 16.38
C ASP A 70 -2.03 2.65 17.86
N ARG A 71 -2.78 1.69 18.44
CA ARG A 71 -3.17 1.69 19.87
C ARG A 71 -2.13 1.02 20.78
N ASP A 72 -1.15 0.31 20.26
CA ASP A 72 -0.11 -0.35 21.08
C ASP A 72 1.02 0.63 21.39
N ASP A 73 1.15 1.07 22.64
CA ASP A 73 2.17 2.03 23.09
C ASP A 73 3.62 1.55 22.86
N ASN A 74 3.84 0.24 22.67
CA ASN A 74 5.17 -0.31 22.34
C ASN A 74 5.53 -0.14 20.86
N ILE A 75 4.58 0.19 20.00
CA ILE A 75 4.83 0.44 18.58
C ILE A 75 4.92 1.94 18.35
N HIS A 76 5.99 2.37 17.68
CA HIS A 76 6.22 3.78 17.37
C HIS A 76 6.06 4.10 15.88
N VAL A 77 6.25 3.12 15.00
CA VAL A 77 6.23 3.29 13.55
C VAL A 77 5.60 2.05 12.89
N ILE A 78 4.84 2.25 11.83
CA ILE A 78 4.33 1.20 10.96
C ILE A 78 5.13 1.23 9.66
N LEU A 79 5.75 0.11 9.28
CA LEU A 79 6.39 -0.09 7.99
C LEU A 79 5.47 -0.95 7.13
N LEU A 80 4.97 -0.39 6.04
CA LEU A 80 4.12 -1.09 5.08
C LEU A 80 4.94 -1.44 3.84
N SER A 81 4.82 -2.68 3.36
CA SER A 81 5.57 -3.18 2.19
C SER A 81 4.71 -4.13 1.34
N GLY A 82 5.20 -4.43 0.14
CA GLY A 82 4.64 -5.45 -0.74
C GLY A 82 5.66 -6.53 -1.10
N SER A 83 5.60 -7.04 -2.33
CA SER A 83 6.58 -7.95 -2.92
C SER A 83 7.59 -7.19 -3.78
N GLU A 84 8.65 -7.89 -4.25
CA GLU A 84 9.62 -7.32 -5.20
C GLU A 84 8.98 -6.92 -6.53
N ARG A 85 7.92 -7.63 -6.98
CA ARG A 85 7.23 -7.37 -8.24
C ARG A 85 6.17 -6.29 -8.14
N ALA A 86 5.52 -6.18 -6.99
CA ALA A 86 4.48 -5.21 -6.78
C ALA A 86 4.34 -4.84 -5.30
N TRP A 87 4.32 -3.54 -5.06
CA TRP A 87 3.76 -2.98 -3.84
C TRP A 87 2.26 -3.29 -3.80
N ALA A 88 1.49 -2.73 -4.73
CA ALA A 88 0.10 -3.06 -5.04
C ALA A 88 -0.25 -2.50 -6.42
N ALA A 89 -0.80 -3.35 -7.30
CA ALA A 89 -1.09 -2.98 -8.69
C ALA A 89 -2.44 -2.26 -8.89
N GLY A 90 -3.15 -1.95 -7.82
CA GLY A 90 -4.43 -1.23 -7.85
C GLY A 90 -5.56 -1.96 -7.13
N ALA A 91 -6.79 -1.48 -7.30
CA ALA A 91 -7.98 -2.14 -6.80
C ALA A 91 -8.17 -3.51 -7.45
N ASP A 92 -8.74 -4.46 -6.72
CA ASP A 92 -9.10 -5.76 -7.29
C ASP A 92 -10.34 -5.60 -8.18
N ILE A 93 -10.10 -5.54 -9.51
CA ILE A 93 -11.13 -5.30 -10.51
C ILE A 93 -12.21 -6.40 -10.47
N GLY A 94 -11.85 -7.63 -10.09
CA GLY A 94 -12.79 -8.73 -9.95
C GLY A 94 -13.90 -8.43 -8.94
N ASP A 95 -13.57 -7.76 -7.85
CA ASP A 95 -14.52 -7.34 -6.82
C ASP A 95 -15.51 -6.26 -7.32
N MET A 96 -15.13 -5.53 -8.37
CA MET A 96 -15.91 -4.40 -8.91
C MET A 96 -16.69 -4.77 -10.16
N ALA A 97 -16.22 -5.72 -10.96
CA ALA A 97 -16.72 -6.00 -12.31
C ALA A 97 -18.21 -6.41 -12.37
N THR A 98 -18.74 -7.01 -11.31
CA THR A 98 -20.13 -7.50 -11.23
C THR A 98 -21.05 -6.64 -10.37
N ALA A 99 -20.49 -5.63 -9.68
CA ALA A 99 -21.25 -4.81 -8.75
C ALA A 99 -22.00 -3.67 -9.47
N SER A 100 -23.25 -3.50 -9.16
CA SER A 100 -24.04 -2.33 -9.59
C SER A 100 -23.57 -1.06 -8.84
N SER A 101 -23.91 0.12 -9.36
CA SER A 101 -23.61 1.40 -8.71
C SER A 101 -24.22 1.52 -7.31
N ASP A 102 -25.41 0.94 -7.10
CA ASP A 102 -26.07 0.94 -5.80
C ASP A 102 -25.39 0.01 -4.79
N GLU A 103 -24.90 -1.15 -5.24
CA GLU A 103 -24.09 -2.04 -4.40
C GLU A 103 -22.77 -1.39 -4.03
N MET A 104 -22.08 -0.74 -4.96
CA MET A 104 -20.84 0.00 -4.70
C MET A 104 -21.04 1.12 -3.66
N ARG A 105 -22.17 1.85 -3.74
CA ARG A 105 -22.52 2.86 -2.73
C ARG A 105 -22.79 2.24 -1.36
N LYS A 106 -23.54 1.13 -1.32
CA LYS A 106 -23.86 0.42 -0.05
C LYS A 106 -22.62 -0.18 0.62
N ARG A 107 -21.67 -0.66 -0.16
CA ARG A 107 -20.40 -1.24 0.37
C ARG A 107 -19.57 -0.20 1.14
N ASN A 108 -19.78 1.10 0.88
CA ASN A 108 -19.06 2.21 1.52
C ASN A 108 -17.53 1.95 1.64
N GLN A 109 -16.95 1.39 0.57
CA GLN A 109 -15.55 0.96 0.55
C GLN A 109 -14.57 2.07 0.92
N PHE A 110 -14.96 3.34 0.74
CA PHE A 110 -14.13 4.49 1.09
C PHE A 110 -14.03 4.74 2.59
N ALA A 111 -14.93 4.19 3.41
CA ALA A 111 -14.81 4.29 4.87
C ALA A 111 -13.50 3.67 5.39
N ILE A 112 -13.00 2.62 4.74
CA ILE A 112 -11.74 1.95 5.10
C ILE A 112 -10.55 2.90 4.89
N TRP A 113 -10.57 3.71 3.83
CA TRP A 113 -9.54 4.70 3.59
C TRP A 113 -9.50 5.80 4.66
N GLU A 114 -10.66 6.19 5.18
CA GLU A 114 -10.72 7.13 6.30
C GLU A 114 -10.18 6.50 7.61
N GLN A 115 -10.36 5.19 7.82
CA GLN A 115 -9.73 4.48 8.94
C GLN A 115 -8.20 4.51 8.84
N ILE A 116 -7.64 4.18 7.66
CA ILE A 116 -6.19 4.24 7.43
C ILE A 116 -5.67 5.67 7.63
N LYS A 117 -6.38 6.67 7.14
CA LYS A 117 -6.04 8.09 7.30
C LYS A 117 -6.07 8.55 8.77
N ALA A 118 -6.85 7.89 9.62
CA ALA A 118 -6.97 8.22 11.04
C ALA A 118 -5.81 7.68 11.90
N ILE A 119 -4.93 6.84 11.36
CA ILE A 119 -3.72 6.34 12.02
C ILE A 119 -2.83 7.52 12.37
N LYS A 120 -2.37 7.56 13.61
CA LYS A 120 -1.59 8.68 14.16
C LYS A 120 -0.09 8.44 14.12
N LYS A 121 0.32 7.18 14.18
CA LYS A 121 1.74 6.81 14.14
C LYS A 121 2.29 6.98 12.73
N PRO A 122 3.57 7.38 12.59
CA PRO A 122 4.20 7.48 11.29
C PRO A 122 4.11 6.16 10.51
N ILE A 123 3.75 6.26 9.23
CA ILE A 123 3.67 5.14 8.31
C ILE A 123 4.75 5.32 7.25
N ILE A 124 5.62 4.33 7.11
CA ILE A 124 6.66 4.31 6.08
C ILE A 124 6.28 3.28 5.01
N ALA A 125 6.23 3.70 3.76
CA ALA A 125 6.07 2.79 2.62
C ALA A 125 7.44 2.33 2.10
N ALA A 126 7.65 1.02 2.01
CA ALA A 126 8.80 0.42 1.33
C ALA A 126 8.33 -0.20 0.01
N VAL A 127 8.49 0.54 -1.09
CA VAL A 127 7.88 0.27 -2.38
C VAL A 127 8.85 -0.41 -3.33
N SER A 128 8.45 -1.54 -3.93
CA SER A 128 9.15 -2.20 -5.04
C SER A 128 8.14 -2.59 -6.12
N GLY A 129 8.57 -2.56 -7.38
CA GLY A 129 7.73 -2.91 -8.51
C GLY A 129 6.53 -1.97 -8.66
N PHE A 130 5.37 -2.52 -8.99
CA PHE A 130 4.19 -1.72 -9.32
C PHE A 130 3.51 -1.10 -8.09
N ALA A 131 3.32 0.22 -8.11
CA ALA A 131 2.47 1.00 -7.21
C ALA A 131 1.49 1.80 -8.09
N LEU A 132 0.37 1.19 -8.48
CA LEU A 132 -0.53 1.72 -9.51
C LEU A 132 -1.95 1.93 -8.98
N GLY A 133 -2.65 2.94 -9.48
CA GLY A 133 -4.03 3.23 -9.12
C GLY A 133 -4.24 3.27 -7.61
N GLY A 134 -5.20 2.48 -7.10
CA GLY A 134 -5.42 2.33 -5.67
C GLY A 134 -4.17 1.96 -4.86
N GLY A 135 -3.20 1.23 -5.45
CA GLY A 135 -1.91 0.95 -4.83
C GLY A 135 -1.04 2.21 -4.68
N CYS A 136 -1.01 3.06 -5.69
CA CYS A 136 -0.37 4.38 -5.62
C CYS A 136 -1.10 5.29 -4.61
N GLU A 137 -2.43 5.20 -4.54
CA GLU A 137 -3.25 5.94 -3.59
C GLU A 137 -2.97 5.50 -2.14
N LEU A 138 -2.83 4.18 -1.89
CA LEU A 138 -2.43 3.65 -0.57
C LEU A 138 -1.04 4.10 -0.17
N MET A 139 -0.08 4.06 -1.10
CA MET A 139 1.27 4.55 -0.87
C MET A 139 1.27 6.03 -0.44
N MET A 140 0.46 6.86 -1.09
CA MET A 140 0.35 8.28 -0.76
C MET A 140 -0.40 8.59 0.55
N HIS A 141 -0.93 7.60 1.25
CA HIS A 141 -1.38 7.72 2.65
C HIS A 141 -0.22 7.59 3.63
N CYS A 142 0.92 7.05 3.21
CA CYS A 142 2.10 6.93 4.05
C CYS A 142 2.84 8.28 4.15
N ASP A 143 3.50 8.50 5.28
CA ASP A 143 4.18 9.77 5.58
C ASP A 143 5.55 9.86 4.88
N ILE A 144 6.24 8.72 4.75
CA ILE A 144 7.54 8.62 4.07
C ILE A 144 7.47 7.48 3.07
N ILE A 145 7.92 7.74 1.85
CA ILE A 145 7.89 6.75 0.78
C ILE A 145 9.31 6.47 0.30
N ILE A 146 9.80 5.29 0.60
CA ILE A 146 11.12 4.83 0.13
C ILE A 146 10.89 3.79 -0.97
N ALA A 147 11.53 3.97 -2.11
CA ALA A 147 11.33 3.10 -3.25
C ALA A 147 12.62 2.46 -3.76
N SER A 148 12.50 1.26 -4.31
CA SER A 148 13.58 0.64 -5.08
C SER A 148 13.63 1.24 -6.49
N GLU A 149 14.78 1.12 -7.16
CA GLU A 149 15.01 1.66 -8.50
C GLU A 149 14.06 1.06 -9.56
N ASN A 150 13.56 -0.17 -9.33
CA ASN A 150 12.61 -0.83 -10.22
C ASN A 150 11.14 -0.45 -9.94
N ALA A 151 10.87 0.45 -9.01
CA ALA A 151 9.50 0.86 -8.71
C ALA A 151 8.89 1.69 -9.85
N LEU A 152 7.62 1.45 -10.12
CA LEU A 152 6.81 2.16 -11.11
C LEU A 152 5.53 2.67 -10.46
N PHE A 153 5.23 3.93 -10.69
CA PHE A 153 4.11 4.64 -10.08
C PHE A 153 3.16 5.16 -11.15
N GLY A 154 1.88 5.23 -10.85
CA GLY A 154 0.94 5.82 -11.80
C GLY A 154 -0.51 5.71 -11.37
N GLN A 155 -1.35 6.39 -12.15
CA GLN A 155 -2.81 6.41 -12.00
C GLN A 155 -3.43 6.00 -13.34
N PRO A 156 -3.39 4.68 -13.70
CA PRO A 156 -3.79 4.20 -15.03
C PRO A 156 -5.30 3.97 -15.18
N GLU A 157 -6.12 4.52 -14.31
CA GLU A 157 -7.57 4.33 -14.27
C GLU A 157 -8.26 4.71 -15.58
N ILE A 158 -7.67 5.63 -16.36
CA ILE A 158 -8.16 6.02 -17.69
C ILE A 158 -8.28 4.81 -18.65
N ASN A 159 -7.41 3.80 -18.51
CA ASN A 159 -7.47 2.59 -19.33
C ASN A 159 -8.71 1.74 -19.04
N LEU A 160 -9.38 1.98 -17.90
CA LEU A 160 -10.63 1.34 -17.50
C LEU A 160 -11.84 2.27 -17.69
N GLY A 161 -11.64 3.48 -18.21
CA GLY A 161 -12.70 4.47 -18.37
C GLY A 161 -13.21 5.07 -17.05
N ILE A 162 -12.40 5.03 -16.00
CA ILE A 162 -12.73 5.59 -14.67
C ILE A 162 -11.66 6.60 -14.23
N ILE A 163 -11.89 7.26 -13.12
CA ILE A 163 -10.93 8.19 -12.49
C ILE A 163 -10.38 7.61 -11.18
N PRO A 164 -9.21 8.06 -10.69
CA PRO A 164 -8.71 7.71 -9.37
C PRO A 164 -9.73 8.05 -8.29
N GLY A 165 -10.08 7.08 -7.43
CA GLY A 165 -11.22 7.19 -6.50
C GLY A 165 -10.83 7.35 -5.04
N ALA A 166 -9.64 6.90 -4.62
CA ALA A 166 -9.21 6.90 -3.22
C ALA A 166 -8.24 8.06 -2.88
N GLY A 167 -8.39 9.19 -3.56
CA GLY A 167 -7.69 10.44 -3.31
C GLY A 167 -6.51 10.73 -4.25
N GLY A 168 -6.29 9.90 -5.27
CA GLY A 168 -5.25 10.11 -6.28
C GLY A 168 -5.38 11.45 -6.98
N THR A 169 -6.59 11.85 -7.36
CA THR A 169 -6.85 13.17 -7.95
C THR A 169 -6.37 14.33 -7.08
N GLN A 170 -6.29 14.14 -5.78
CA GLN A 170 -5.91 15.18 -4.82
C GLN A 170 -4.43 15.06 -4.41
N ARG A 171 -4.04 13.90 -3.88
CA ARG A 171 -2.68 13.71 -3.34
C ARG A 171 -1.63 13.68 -4.44
N PHE A 172 -1.89 12.96 -5.53
CA PHE A 172 -0.94 12.89 -6.63
C PHE A 172 -0.70 14.27 -7.24
N THR A 173 -1.77 15.02 -7.53
CA THR A 173 -1.67 16.38 -8.08
C THR A 173 -0.90 17.33 -7.15
N ARG A 174 -1.07 17.21 -5.83
CA ARG A 174 -0.33 18.04 -4.87
C ARG A 174 1.14 17.66 -4.76
N ALA A 175 1.45 16.38 -4.89
CA ALA A 175 2.83 15.90 -4.82
C ALA A 175 3.65 16.28 -6.06
N VAL A 176 3.13 15.97 -7.26
CA VAL A 176 3.91 16.11 -8.51
C VAL A 176 3.62 17.39 -9.31
N GLY A 177 2.66 18.19 -8.86
CA GLY A 177 2.19 19.38 -9.56
C GLY A 177 1.21 19.05 -10.69
N LYS A 178 0.41 20.07 -11.08
CA LYS A 178 -0.69 19.92 -12.05
C LYS A 178 -0.24 19.36 -13.40
N ALA A 179 0.86 19.87 -13.97
CA ALA A 179 1.29 19.48 -15.32
C ALA A 179 1.65 18.00 -15.39
N THR A 180 2.46 17.50 -14.45
CA THR A 180 2.84 16.09 -14.36
C THR A 180 1.64 15.21 -14.05
N ALA A 181 0.76 15.65 -13.14
CA ALA A 181 -0.45 14.89 -12.80
C ALA A 181 -1.39 14.73 -14.00
N MET A 182 -1.61 15.78 -14.79
CA MET A 182 -2.41 15.75 -16.02
C MET A 182 -1.80 14.80 -17.06
N ASP A 183 -0.48 14.84 -17.25
CA ASP A 183 0.21 13.94 -18.15
C ASP A 183 0.03 12.47 -17.73
N VAL A 184 0.30 12.14 -16.49
CA VAL A 184 0.20 10.76 -15.99
C VAL A 184 -1.24 10.25 -15.98
N VAL A 185 -2.19 11.04 -15.47
CA VAL A 185 -3.60 10.59 -15.32
C VAL A 185 -4.30 10.48 -16.67
N LEU A 186 -4.05 11.41 -17.60
CA LEU A 186 -4.72 11.40 -18.91
C LEU A 186 -4.08 10.44 -19.91
N SER A 187 -2.78 10.16 -19.79
CA SER A 187 -2.09 9.20 -20.66
C SER A 187 -2.10 7.78 -20.10
N GLY A 188 -2.29 7.61 -18.79
CA GLY A 188 -2.14 6.34 -18.10
C GLY A 188 -0.70 5.82 -18.06
N ARG A 189 0.31 6.68 -18.37
CA ARG A 189 1.71 6.28 -18.31
C ARG A 189 2.19 6.10 -16.88
N PHE A 190 3.28 5.40 -16.69
CA PHE A 190 3.93 5.22 -15.41
C PHE A 190 5.11 6.18 -15.25
N LEU A 191 5.39 6.54 -14.00
CA LEU A 191 6.62 7.21 -13.58
C LEU A 191 7.62 6.14 -13.11
N SER A 192 8.86 6.25 -13.56
CA SER A 192 9.98 5.53 -12.95
C SER A 192 10.28 6.08 -11.55
N ALA A 193 11.02 5.31 -10.74
CA ALA A 193 11.47 5.77 -9.42
C ALA A 193 12.26 7.07 -9.50
N LYS A 194 13.09 7.24 -10.54
CA LYS A 194 13.86 8.47 -10.77
C LYS A 194 12.94 9.67 -11.03
N GLU A 195 11.93 9.53 -11.89
CA GLU A 195 10.95 10.59 -12.15
C GLU A 195 10.13 10.89 -10.89
N ALA A 196 9.65 9.86 -10.18
CA ALA A 196 8.89 10.02 -8.96
C ALA A 196 9.67 10.79 -7.87
N LEU A 197 10.96 10.50 -7.72
CA LEU A 197 11.85 11.24 -6.84
C LEU A 197 12.02 12.69 -7.30
N SER A 198 12.26 12.92 -8.58
CA SER A 198 12.48 14.28 -9.13
C SER A 198 11.24 15.18 -9.04
N PHE A 199 10.05 14.57 -9.05
CA PHE A 199 8.78 15.29 -8.91
C PHE A 199 8.29 15.40 -7.46
N GLY A 200 9.01 14.82 -6.49
CA GLY A 200 8.66 14.88 -5.08
C GLY A 200 7.51 13.93 -4.67
N LEU A 201 7.23 12.91 -5.48
CA LEU A 201 6.26 11.86 -5.10
C LEU A 201 6.81 10.91 -4.04
N ILE A 202 8.11 10.68 -4.03
CA ILE A 202 8.83 9.81 -3.09
C ILE A 202 10.03 10.54 -2.47
N SER A 203 10.58 9.96 -1.38
CA SER A 203 11.69 10.51 -0.59
C SER A 203 13.02 9.83 -0.96
#